data_e95f3f3be24c2b8a313e64d1d90d8a8e
#
_entry.id   e95f3f3be24c2b8a313e64d1d90d8a8e
#
_cell.length_a   1.000
_cell.length_b   1.000
_cell.length_c   1.000
_cell.angle_alpha   90.00
_cell.angle_beta   90.00
_cell.angle_gamma   90.00
#
_symmetry.space_group_name_H-M   'P 1'
#
loop_
_entity.id
_entity.type
_entity.pdbx_description
1 polymer ?
#
loop_
_entity_poly.entity_id
_entity_poly.type
_entity_poly.pdbx_seq_one_letter_code
_entity_poly.pdbx_strand_id
1 'polypeptide(L)'
;MKHIVSQQRAFFYTHQTKSIDYRLKQLNKLEKLLKSNENLLNEAIYKDFKKSTFDTYATELALIYHDIKYAKRNIYEWSKVKRVGTNLLNFPAKSYILPEPLGVCLVIGAWNYPYQLTLSPVVAAIAAGNTVVIKPSELAVNTSALMAKLINENFDPKYLKVVEGGVSETTVLLENKFDKI
;
A
#
# COMPACT_ATOMS: atom_id res chain seq x y z
N MET A 1 10.64 -7.61 -14.35
CA MET A 1 9.92 -6.57 -13.55
C MET A 1 9.06 -5.64 -14.39
N LYS A 2 9.45 -5.26 -15.62
CA LYS A 2 8.60 -4.43 -16.52
C LYS A 2 7.18 -4.96 -16.67
N HIS A 3 7.01 -6.29 -16.77
CA HIS A 3 5.71 -6.93 -16.90
C HIS A 3 4.78 -6.67 -15.69
N ILE A 4 5.31 -6.64 -14.47
CA ILE A 4 4.51 -6.39 -13.25
C ILE A 4 3.93 -4.97 -13.29
N VAL A 5 4.77 -3.98 -13.57
CA VAL A 5 4.35 -2.57 -13.61
C VAL A 5 3.35 -2.32 -14.74
N SER A 6 3.57 -2.91 -15.93
CA SER A 6 2.63 -2.79 -17.05
C SER A 6 1.28 -3.45 -16.76
N GLN A 7 1.26 -4.61 -16.10
CA GLN A 7 0.01 -5.26 -15.68
C GLN A 7 -0.75 -4.42 -14.64
N GLN A 8 -0.04 -3.86 -13.65
CA GLN A 8 -0.65 -2.98 -12.65
C GLN A 8 -1.21 -1.70 -13.29
N ARG A 9 -0.50 -1.13 -14.26
CA ARG A 9 -0.98 0.03 -15.00
C ARG A 9 -2.20 -0.29 -15.85
N ALA A 10 -2.22 -1.41 -16.55
CA ALA A 10 -3.38 -1.86 -17.30
C ALA A 10 -4.60 -2.06 -16.38
N PHE A 11 -4.39 -2.68 -15.21
CA PHE A 11 -5.45 -2.85 -14.22
C PHE A 11 -5.94 -1.52 -13.65
N PHE A 12 -5.04 -0.59 -13.35
CA PHE A 12 -5.39 0.75 -12.89
C PHE A 12 -6.31 1.45 -13.89
N TYR A 13 -6.04 1.35 -15.20
CA TYR A 13 -6.86 1.97 -16.25
C TYR A 13 -8.24 1.32 -16.45
N THR A 14 -8.52 0.17 -15.82
CA THR A 14 -9.89 -0.34 -15.75
C THR A 14 -10.79 0.48 -14.81
N HIS A 15 -10.22 1.40 -14.03
CA HIS A 15 -10.86 2.22 -13.02
C HIS A 15 -11.50 1.45 -11.86
N GLN A 16 -11.28 0.13 -11.77
CA GLN A 16 -11.84 -0.69 -10.70
C GLN A 16 -11.37 -0.21 -9.31
N THR A 17 -10.11 0.27 -9.21
CA THR A 17 -9.53 0.79 -7.97
C THR A 17 -10.14 2.12 -7.51
N LYS A 18 -10.86 2.85 -8.37
CA LYS A 18 -11.55 4.10 -8.01
C LYS A 18 -12.75 3.86 -7.10
N SER A 19 -13.38 2.68 -7.17
CA SER A 19 -14.51 2.34 -6.30
C SER A 19 -14.09 2.33 -4.83
N ILE A 20 -14.81 3.07 -3.99
CA ILE A 20 -14.58 3.10 -2.54
C ILE A 20 -14.82 1.70 -1.94
N ASP A 21 -15.86 1.01 -2.38
CA ASP A 21 -16.17 -0.36 -1.91
C ASP A 21 -15.05 -1.33 -2.24
N TYR A 22 -14.44 -1.21 -3.43
CA TYR A 22 -13.26 -2.00 -3.76
C TYR A 22 -12.09 -1.72 -2.81
N ARG A 23 -11.79 -0.44 -2.55
CA ARG A 23 -10.71 -0.04 -1.63
C ARG A 23 -10.97 -0.55 -0.21
N LEU A 24 -12.18 -0.39 0.30
CA LEU A 24 -12.60 -0.91 1.61
C LEU A 24 -12.47 -2.44 1.69
N LYS A 25 -12.85 -3.15 0.64
CA LYS A 25 -12.67 -4.61 0.55
C LYS A 25 -11.20 -5.00 0.63
N GLN A 26 -10.31 -4.28 -0.05
CA GLN A 26 -8.86 -4.57 -0.01
C GLN A 26 -8.26 -4.23 1.35
N LEU A 27 -8.63 -3.10 1.97
CA LEU A 27 -8.20 -2.74 3.33
C LEU A 27 -8.66 -3.77 4.37
N ASN A 28 -9.91 -4.23 4.30
CA ASN A 28 -10.41 -5.28 5.17
C ASN A 28 -9.68 -6.61 4.96
N LYS A 29 -9.36 -6.95 3.71
CA LYS A 29 -8.60 -8.15 3.38
C LYS A 29 -7.18 -8.10 3.96
N LEU A 30 -6.50 -6.96 3.84
CA LEU A 30 -5.17 -6.75 4.42
C LEU A 30 -5.21 -6.86 5.95
N GLU A 31 -6.16 -6.18 6.59
CA GLU A 31 -6.33 -6.25 8.05
C GLU A 31 -6.54 -7.68 8.54
N LYS A 32 -7.45 -8.41 7.89
CA LYS A 32 -7.73 -9.81 8.24
C LYS A 32 -6.51 -10.70 8.04
N LEU A 33 -5.79 -10.52 6.93
CA LEU A 33 -4.58 -11.28 6.61
C LEU A 33 -3.52 -11.10 7.70
N LEU A 34 -3.22 -9.86 8.09
CA LEU A 34 -2.24 -9.57 9.12
C LEU A 34 -2.66 -10.13 10.47
N LYS A 35 -3.90 -9.90 10.93
CA LYS A 35 -4.43 -10.40 12.19
C LYS A 35 -4.42 -11.92 12.29
N SER A 36 -4.79 -12.62 11.21
CA SER A 36 -4.79 -14.07 11.18
C SER A 36 -3.40 -14.70 11.18
N ASN A 37 -2.34 -13.91 10.94
CA ASN A 37 -0.97 -14.37 10.85
C ASN A 37 -0.02 -13.68 11.86
N GLU A 38 -0.56 -13.04 12.92
CA GLU A 38 0.25 -12.29 13.90
C GLU A 38 1.37 -13.15 14.52
N ASN A 39 1.12 -14.42 14.81
CA ASN A 39 2.15 -15.31 15.34
C ASN A 39 3.30 -15.50 14.35
N LEU A 40 3.00 -15.73 13.07
CA LEU A 40 4.02 -15.86 12.03
C LEU A 40 4.81 -14.56 11.84
N LEU A 41 4.12 -13.41 11.89
CA LEU A 41 4.76 -12.09 11.79
C LEU A 41 5.72 -11.87 12.97
N ASN A 42 5.32 -12.22 14.19
CA ASN A 42 6.17 -12.15 15.38
C ASN A 42 7.37 -13.09 15.28
N GLU A 43 7.18 -14.33 14.81
CA GLU A 43 8.28 -15.28 14.63
C GLU A 43 9.29 -14.79 13.58
N ALA A 44 8.84 -14.26 12.45
CA ALA A 44 9.71 -13.80 11.39
C ALA A 44 10.57 -12.62 11.83
N ILE A 45 9.98 -11.61 12.46
CA ILE A 45 10.73 -10.44 12.94
C ILE A 45 11.65 -10.79 14.13
N TYR A 46 11.27 -11.75 14.96
CA TYR A 46 12.14 -12.26 16.01
C TYR A 46 13.38 -12.97 15.45
N LYS A 47 13.23 -13.71 14.34
CA LYS A 47 14.38 -14.32 13.64
C LYS A 47 15.36 -13.27 13.14
N ASP A 48 14.87 -12.19 12.57
CA ASP A 48 15.70 -11.13 12.01
C ASP A 48 16.34 -10.25 13.09
N PHE A 49 15.59 -9.80 14.08
CA PHE A 49 16.00 -8.71 15.00
C PHE A 49 15.89 -9.05 16.49
N LYS A 50 15.46 -10.24 16.86
CA LYS A 50 15.15 -10.64 18.25
C LYS A 50 14.12 -9.71 18.93
N LYS A 51 13.27 -9.07 18.14
CA LYS A 51 12.26 -8.17 18.62
C LYS A 51 11.15 -8.94 19.34
N SER A 52 10.76 -8.49 20.53
CA SER A 52 9.72 -9.16 21.31
C SER A 52 8.35 -9.02 20.67
N THR A 53 7.42 -9.92 21.01
CA THR A 53 6.02 -9.83 20.56
C THR A 53 5.39 -8.50 20.98
N PHE A 54 5.67 -8.02 22.20
CA PHE A 54 5.17 -6.75 22.70
C PHE A 54 5.69 -5.58 21.85
N ASP A 55 7.01 -5.53 21.61
CA ASP A 55 7.61 -4.45 20.82
C ASP A 55 7.13 -4.48 19.38
N THR A 56 7.02 -5.68 18.78
CA THR A 56 6.48 -5.84 17.41
C THR A 56 5.05 -5.32 17.32
N TYR A 57 4.21 -5.67 18.29
CA TYR A 57 2.84 -5.19 18.31
C TYR A 57 2.79 -3.67 18.51
N ALA A 58 3.44 -3.16 19.56
CA ALA A 58 3.35 -1.76 19.96
C ALA A 58 3.95 -0.78 18.93
N THR A 59 5.05 -1.17 18.27
CA THR A 59 5.81 -0.28 17.39
C THR A 59 5.54 -0.51 15.89
N GLU A 60 4.86 -1.61 15.53
CA GLU A 60 4.58 -1.93 14.13
C GLU A 60 3.12 -2.30 13.86
N LEU A 61 2.63 -3.44 14.39
CA LEU A 61 1.32 -3.95 13.99
C LEU A 61 0.17 -3.05 14.43
N ALA A 62 0.23 -2.51 15.66
CA ALA A 62 -0.82 -1.62 16.17
C ALA A 62 -0.92 -0.33 15.34
N LEU A 63 0.21 0.20 14.85
CA LEU A 63 0.23 1.38 13.99
C LEU A 63 -0.42 1.11 12.63
N ILE A 64 -0.11 -0.04 12.02
CA ILE A 64 -0.71 -0.47 10.76
C ILE A 64 -2.23 -0.66 10.93
N TYR A 65 -2.67 -1.30 12.00
CA TYR A 65 -4.10 -1.46 12.28
C TYR A 65 -4.80 -0.13 12.52
N HIS A 66 -4.12 0.80 13.20
CA HIS A 66 -4.61 2.17 13.37
C HIS A 66 -4.80 2.85 12.01
N ASP A 67 -3.79 2.79 11.14
CA ASP A 67 -3.83 3.39 9.80
C ASP A 67 -4.94 2.81 8.95
N ILE A 68 -5.11 1.47 8.95
CA ILE A 68 -6.22 0.81 8.25
C ILE A 68 -7.58 1.30 8.79
N LYS A 69 -7.74 1.33 10.11
CA LYS A 69 -8.98 1.80 10.75
C LYS A 69 -9.26 3.26 10.42
N TYR A 70 -8.23 4.10 10.47
CA TYR A 70 -8.33 5.52 10.15
C TYR A 70 -8.70 5.74 8.68
N ALA A 71 -8.05 5.04 7.76
CA ALA A 71 -8.37 5.09 6.33
C ALA A 71 -9.82 4.67 6.06
N LYS A 72 -10.28 3.54 6.62
CA LYS A 72 -11.65 3.06 6.45
C LYS A 72 -12.71 4.06 6.95
N ARG A 73 -12.42 4.81 8.00
CA ARG A 73 -13.35 5.83 8.55
C ARG A 73 -13.43 7.09 7.70
N ASN A 74 -12.34 7.45 7.03
CA ASN A 74 -12.22 8.75 6.36
C ASN A 74 -12.28 8.66 4.83
N ILE A 75 -12.21 7.48 4.24
CA ILE A 75 -12.09 7.27 2.79
C ILE A 75 -13.21 7.96 1.99
N TYR A 76 -14.44 7.96 2.50
CA TYR A 76 -15.57 8.64 1.86
C TYR A 76 -15.35 10.15 1.83
N GLU A 77 -14.92 10.73 2.97
CA GLU A 77 -14.68 12.18 3.06
C GLU A 77 -13.51 12.61 2.18
N TRP A 78 -12.42 11.83 2.16
CA TRP A 78 -11.26 12.11 1.31
C TRP A 78 -11.56 12.03 -0.18
N SER A 79 -12.53 11.21 -0.57
CA SER A 79 -12.90 10.99 -1.97
C SER A 79 -13.99 11.94 -2.47
N LYS A 80 -14.55 12.79 -1.60
CA LYS A 80 -15.60 13.72 -1.99
C LYS A 80 -15.11 14.79 -2.96
N VAL A 81 -15.92 15.05 -3.97
CA VAL A 81 -15.79 16.25 -4.82
C VAL A 81 -16.09 17.48 -3.97
N LYS A 82 -15.17 18.44 -3.93
CA LYS A 82 -15.33 19.68 -3.17
C LYS A 82 -15.60 20.84 -4.12
N ARG A 83 -16.75 21.52 -3.93
CA ARG A 83 -17.03 22.77 -4.64
C ARG A 83 -16.12 23.87 -4.09
N VAL A 84 -15.56 24.68 -4.99
CA VAL A 84 -14.72 25.84 -4.68
C VAL A 84 -15.26 27.09 -5.35
N GLY A 85 -14.79 28.27 -4.91
CA GLY A 85 -15.18 29.54 -5.53
C GLY A 85 -14.83 29.61 -7.01
N THR A 86 -15.74 30.12 -7.81
CA THR A 86 -15.51 30.38 -9.24
C THR A 86 -15.33 31.87 -9.44
N ASN A 87 -14.37 32.26 -10.27
CA ASN A 87 -14.16 33.66 -10.65
C ASN A 87 -15.41 34.21 -11.36
N LEU A 88 -15.81 35.43 -11.06
CA LEU A 88 -16.96 36.11 -11.65
C LEU A 88 -16.93 36.16 -13.18
N LEU A 89 -15.74 36.27 -13.78
CA LEU A 89 -15.58 36.25 -15.24
C LEU A 89 -16.04 34.94 -15.89
N ASN A 90 -16.10 33.85 -15.11
CA ASN A 90 -16.54 32.53 -15.56
C ASN A 90 -18.01 32.23 -15.20
N PHE A 91 -18.77 33.22 -14.69
CA PHE A 91 -20.18 33.02 -14.39
C PHE A 91 -20.96 32.66 -15.71
N PRO A 92 -21.85 31.64 -15.69
CA PRO A 92 -22.39 30.87 -14.54
C PRO A 92 -21.71 29.52 -14.28
N ALA A 93 -20.43 29.33 -14.63
CA ALA A 93 -19.68 28.09 -14.40
C ALA A 93 -19.55 27.77 -12.91
N LYS A 94 -19.24 26.50 -12.61
CA LYS A 94 -18.99 25.99 -11.25
C LYS A 94 -17.65 25.29 -11.22
N SER A 95 -16.84 25.54 -10.20
CA SER A 95 -15.52 24.96 -10.03
C SER A 95 -15.50 23.92 -8.92
N TYR A 96 -14.72 22.85 -9.10
CA TYR A 96 -14.62 21.73 -8.18
C TYR A 96 -13.19 21.24 -8.06
N ILE A 97 -12.85 20.66 -6.91
CA ILE A 97 -11.67 19.85 -6.70
C ILE A 97 -12.13 18.39 -6.67
N LEU A 98 -11.59 17.58 -7.57
CA LEU A 98 -11.85 16.15 -7.65
C LEU A 98 -10.59 15.38 -7.25
N PRO A 99 -10.60 14.62 -6.14
CA PRO A 99 -9.49 13.74 -5.78
C PRO A 99 -9.41 12.56 -6.75
N GLU A 100 -8.23 12.34 -7.32
CA GLU A 100 -7.97 11.23 -8.25
C GLU A 100 -6.75 10.41 -7.78
N PRO A 101 -6.78 9.06 -7.91
CA PRO A 101 -5.61 8.25 -7.65
C PRO A 101 -4.49 8.54 -8.66
N LEU A 102 -3.25 8.46 -8.22
CA LEU A 102 -2.09 8.76 -9.06
C LEU A 102 -1.81 7.67 -10.11
N GLY A 103 -1.94 6.39 -9.72
CA GLY A 103 -1.64 5.27 -10.63
C GLY A 103 -0.96 4.10 -9.95
N VAL A 104 0.22 3.74 -10.42
CA VAL A 104 1.07 2.66 -9.88
C VAL A 104 2.07 3.24 -8.91
N CYS A 105 2.01 2.82 -7.65
CA CYS A 105 2.93 3.23 -6.59
C CYS A 105 4.01 2.17 -6.36
N LEU A 106 5.23 2.61 -6.07
CA LEU A 106 6.29 1.77 -5.52
C LEU A 106 6.50 2.14 -4.05
N VAL A 107 6.51 1.14 -3.18
CA VAL A 107 6.87 1.30 -1.76
C VAL A 107 8.15 0.53 -1.51
N ILE A 108 9.23 1.24 -1.16
CA ILE A 108 10.50 0.65 -0.75
C ILE A 108 10.56 0.67 0.77
N GLY A 109 10.50 -0.52 1.38
CA GLY A 109 10.46 -0.68 2.83
C GLY A 109 11.84 -0.56 3.48
N ALA A 110 11.88 0.01 4.68
CA ALA A 110 13.08 0.07 5.50
C ALA A 110 13.23 -1.20 6.36
N TRP A 111 14.45 -1.42 6.86
CA TRP A 111 14.79 -2.62 7.63
C TRP A 111 14.45 -2.52 9.12
N ASN A 112 14.50 -1.31 9.70
CA ASN A 112 14.42 -1.10 11.16
C ASN A 112 13.01 -1.25 11.75
N TYR A 113 11.97 -0.95 10.98
CA TYR A 113 10.56 -1.22 11.27
C TYR A 113 9.91 -1.82 10.02
N PRO A 114 10.25 -3.07 9.67
CA PRO A 114 10.00 -3.63 8.34
C PRO A 114 8.51 -3.75 8.00
N TYR A 115 7.64 -4.03 8.97
CA TYR A 115 6.20 -4.07 8.72
C TYR A 115 5.60 -2.66 8.64
N GLN A 116 5.88 -1.82 9.64
CA GLN A 116 5.23 -0.51 9.76
C GLN A 116 5.64 0.42 8.60
N LEU A 117 6.95 0.59 8.37
CA LEU A 117 7.44 1.51 7.32
C LEU A 117 7.15 1.01 5.90
N THR A 118 6.82 -0.27 5.75
CA THR A 118 6.40 -0.83 4.45
C THR A 118 4.88 -0.79 4.28
N LEU A 119 4.11 -1.25 5.28
CA LEU A 119 2.68 -1.45 5.10
C LEU A 119 1.84 -0.18 5.36
N SER A 120 2.29 0.77 6.19
CA SER A 120 1.57 2.05 6.36
C SER A 120 1.46 2.85 5.06
N PRO A 121 2.53 3.03 4.26
CA PRO A 121 2.40 3.64 2.93
C PRO A 121 1.51 2.83 1.98
N VAL A 122 1.54 1.50 2.07
CA VAL A 122 0.64 0.63 1.27
C VAL A 122 -0.82 0.86 1.62
N VAL A 123 -1.15 0.99 2.91
CA VAL A 123 -2.51 1.32 3.37
C VAL A 123 -2.97 2.66 2.77
N ALA A 124 -2.12 3.68 2.80
CA ALA A 124 -2.41 4.99 2.21
C ALA A 124 -2.62 4.91 0.69
N ALA A 125 -1.76 4.16 -0.03
CA ALA A 125 -1.87 3.97 -1.46
C ALA A 125 -3.17 3.24 -1.85
N ILE A 126 -3.55 2.19 -1.12
CA ILE A 126 -4.82 1.45 -1.28
C ILE A 126 -6.01 2.39 -1.04
N ALA A 127 -5.99 3.16 0.05
CA ALA A 127 -7.05 4.10 0.39
C ALA A 127 -7.23 5.18 -0.68
N ALA A 128 -6.14 5.64 -1.30
CA ALA A 128 -6.17 6.60 -2.39
C ALA A 128 -6.61 5.99 -3.74
N GLY A 129 -6.69 4.66 -3.87
CA GLY A 129 -7.14 3.98 -5.09
C GLY A 129 -6.03 3.64 -6.08
N ASN A 130 -4.80 3.53 -5.62
CA ASN A 130 -3.65 3.13 -6.44
C ASN A 130 -3.46 1.62 -6.49
N THR A 131 -2.69 1.14 -7.46
CA THR A 131 -2.05 -0.18 -7.43
C THR A 131 -0.66 -0.05 -6.82
N VAL A 132 -0.13 -1.13 -6.23
CA VAL A 132 1.11 -1.03 -5.44
C VAL A 132 2.06 -2.19 -5.74
N VAL A 133 3.31 -1.83 -6.02
CA VAL A 133 4.45 -2.73 -5.94
C VAL A 133 5.19 -2.45 -4.64
N ILE A 134 5.49 -3.49 -3.88
CA ILE A 134 6.23 -3.40 -2.62
C ILE A 134 7.60 -4.03 -2.82
N LYS A 135 8.65 -3.34 -2.44
CA LYS A 135 10.02 -3.85 -2.33
C LYS A 135 10.47 -3.76 -0.86
N PRO A 136 10.26 -4.82 -0.07
CA PRO A 136 10.73 -4.82 1.33
C PRO A 136 12.25 -4.84 1.39
N SER A 137 12.81 -4.52 2.55
CA SER A 137 14.26 -4.53 2.73
C SER A 137 14.83 -5.95 2.72
N GLU A 138 15.90 -6.17 1.98
CA GLU A 138 16.66 -7.42 1.96
C GLU A 138 17.37 -7.72 3.28
N LEU A 139 17.56 -6.72 4.13
CA LEU A 139 18.19 -6.89 5.46
C LEU A 139 17.24 -7.56 6.46
N ALA A 140 15.94 -7.50 6.24
CA ALA A 140 14.92 -8.16 7.05
C ALA A 140 14.46 -9.46 6.34
N VAL A 141 15.35 -10.43 6.21
CA VAL A 141 15.20 -11.60 5.33
C VAL A 141 13.93 -12.40 5.63
N ASN A 142 13.72 -12.81 6.88
CA ASN A 142 12.56 -13.62 7.26
C ASN A 142 11.26 -12.81 7.20
N THR A 143 11.30 -11.56 7.62
CA THR A 143 10.17 -10.64 7.60
C THR A 143 9.73 -10.35 6.16
N SER A 144 10.68 -10.10 5.27
CA SER A 144 10.43 -9.82 3.84
C SER A 144 9.87 -11.04 3.12
N ALA A 145 10.44 -12.22 3.34
CA ALA A 145 9.97 -13.47 2.75
C ALA A 145 8.53 -13.80 3.21
N LEU A 146 8.22 -13.63 4.50
CA LEU A 146 6.87 -13.85 5.00
C LEU A 146 5.88 -12.82 4.41
N MET A 147 6.26 -11.55 4.34
CA MET A 147 5.43 -10.51 3.73
C MET A 147 5.15 -10.85 2.25
N ALA A 148 6.18 -11.26 1.50
CA ALA A 148 6.05 -11.68 0.11
C ALA A 148 5.10 -12.88 -0.03
N LYS A 149 5.26 -13.91 0.79
CA LYS A 149 4.38 -15.07 0.82
C LYS A 149 2.92 -14.65 1.07
N LEU A 150 2.67 -13.97 2.19
CA LEU A 150 1.31 -13.61 2.59
C LEU A 150 0.60 -12.72 1.56
N ILE A 151 1.29 -11.72 1.04
CA ILE A 151 0.67 -10.80 0.08
C ILE A 151 0.51 -11.46 -1.29
N ASN A 152 1.54 -12.12 -1.81
CA ASN A 152 1.50 -12.67 -3.15
C ASN A 152 0.55 -13.87 -3.31
N GLU A 153 0.29 -14.61 -2.23
CA GLU A 153 -0.69 -15.71 -2.22
C GLU A 153 -2.14 -15.21 -2.07
N ASN A 154 -2.34 -14.02 -1.52
CA ASN A 154 -3.67 -13.51 -1.20
C ASN A 154 -4.16 -12.38 -2.10
N PHE A 155 -3.29 -11.60 -2.72
CA PHE A 155 -3.70 -10.49 -3.58
C PHE A 155 -3.40 -10.78 -5.05
N ASP A 156 -4.22 -10.18 -5.93
CA ASP A 156 -3.95 -10.21 -7.35
C ASP A 156 -2.67 -9.43 -7.66
N PRO A 157 -1.65 -10.01 -8.32
CA PRO A 157 -0.38 -9.35 -8.60
C PRO A 157 -0.52 -8.08 -9.46
N LYS A 158 -1.60 -7.98 -10.24
CA LYS A 158 -1.92 -6.74 -10.98
C LYS A 158 -2.46 -5.61 -10.11
N TYR A 159 -2.72 -5.87 -8.83
CA TYR A 159 -3.19 -4.89 -7.86
C TYR A 159 -2.16 -4.60 -6.76
N LEU A 160 -1.70 -5.64 -6.08
CA LEU A 160 -0.74 -5.55 -4.97
C LEU A 160 0.27 -6.69 -5.11
N LYS A 161 1.56 -6.35 -5.23
CA LYS A 161 2.63 -7.32 -5.44
C LYS A 161 3.85 -6.99 -4.60
N VAL A 162 4.40 -7.98 -3.91
CA VAL A 162 5.72 -7.89 -3.28
C VAL A 162 6.77 -8.45 -4.22
N VAL A 163 7.84 -7.72 -4.40
CA VAL A 163 9.04 -8.10 -5.15
C VAL A 163 10.21 -8.12 -4.16
N GLU A 164 10.74 -9.30 -3.90
CA GLU A 164 11.94 -9.48 -3.08
C GLU A 164 13.20 -9.20 -3.89
N GLY A 165 14.31 -8.96 -3.22
CA GLY A 165 15.62 -8.76 -3.82
C GLY A 165 16.38 -7.63 -3.16
N GLY A 166 17.63 -7.45 -3.59
CA GLY A 166 18.55 -6.44 -3.10
C GLY A 166 18.64 -5.19 -3.96
N VAL A 167 19.83 -4.64 -4.04
CA VAL A 167 20.12 -3.42 -4.81
C VAL A 167 19.85 -3.61 -6.30
N SER A 168 20.23 -4.76 -6.86
CA SER A 168 20.03 -5.07 -8.30
C SER A 168 18.55 -5.05 -8.69
N GLU A 169 17.69 -5.71 -7.91
CA GLU A 169 16.25 -5.76 -8.15
C GLU A 169 15.59 -4.39 -7.95
N THR A 170 16.07 -3.64 -6.96
CA THR A 170 15.60 -2.26 -6.71
C THR A 170 15.95 -1.35 -7.89
N THR A 171 17.17 -1.45 -8.42
CA THR A 171 17.60 -0.69 -9.60
C THR A 171 16.71 -0.99 -10.79
N VAL A 172 16.47 -2.28 -11.09
CA VAL A 172 15.59 -2.68 -12.20
C VAL A 172 14.13 -2.22 -11.98
N LEU A 173 13.66 -2.16 -10.74
CA LEU A 173 12.34 -1.59 -10.45
C LEU A 173 12.31 -0.10 -10.76
N LEU A 174 13.33 0.66 -10.35
CA LEU A 174 13.42 2.11 -10.55
C LEU A 174 13.57 2.53 -12.01
N GLU A 175 13.99 1.63 -12.91
CA GLU A 175 13.94 1.86 -14.36
C GLU A 175 12.51 1.93 -14.93
N ASN A 176 11.51 1.53 -14.16
CA ASN A 176 10.12 1.57 -14.61
C ASN A 176 9.46 2.88 -14.17
N LYS A 177 8.46 3.31 -14.94
CA LYS A 177 7.68 4.49 -14.60
C LYS A 177 6.66 4.18 -13.51
N PHE A 178 6.90 4.67 -12.30
CA PHE A 178 5.91 4.75 -11.23
C PHE A 178 5.33 6.17 -11.17
N ASP A 179 4.10 6.28 -10.68
CA ASP A 179 3.41 7.56 -10.54
C ASP A 179 3.67 8.17 -9.15
N LYS A 180 4.11 7.31 -8.19
CA LYS A 180 4.59 7.69 -6.86
C LYS A 180 5.60 6.66 -6.35
N ILE A 181 6.64 7.13 -5.68
CA ILE A 181 7.59 6.34 -4.91
C ILE A 181 7.61 6.89 -3.49
#